data_9e20f1bd6cc3c84e4bd750ce12b71c01
#
_entry.id   9e20f1bd6cc3c84e4bd750ce12b71c01
#
_cell.length_a   1.000
_cell.length_b   1.000
_cell.length_c   1.000
_cell.angle_alpha   90.00
_cell.angle_beta   90.00
_cell.angle_gamma   90.00
#
_symmetry.space_group_name_H-M   'P 1'
#
loop_
_entity.id
_entity.type
_entity.pdbx_description
1 polymer ?
#
loop_
_entity_poly.entity_id
_entity_poly.type
_entity_poly.pdbx_seq_one_letter_code
_entity_poly.pdbx_strand_id
1 'polypeptide(L)'
;GNALADTQVFGRRAGISAGKCEPSAKSVDAGILSAVEEKISRLYEGDTAVSSVQKRLKSLMWNNVGIYRNELDLKVAEREVRKLQGERLRITSPQEIAGACITENMLCTASLVISGALLRRESRGAHTRTDIKQKWEASSSPFGHTWFVGEKAGIDIVEANL
;
A
#
# COMPACT_ATOMS: atom_id res chain seq x y z
N GLY A 1 -19.73 -12.60 2.65
CA GLY A 1 -19.24 -11.39 3.21
C GLY A 1 -20.32 -10.35 3.44
N ASN A 2 -20.14 -9.62 4.49
CA ASN A 2 -21.09 -8.60 4.96
C ASN A 2 -20.59 -7.18 4.67
N ALA A 3 -19.93 -6.97 3.52
CA ALA A 3 -19.28 -5.72 3.17
C ALA A 3 -20.22 -4.50 3.29
N LEU A 4 -21.49 -4.64 2.89
CA LEU A 4 -22.48 -3.57 3.03
C LEU A 4 -22.80 -3.25 4.51
N ALA A 5 -22.97 -4.26 5.36
CA ALA A 5 -23.20 -4.06 6.79
C ALA A 5 -21.98 -3.43 7.46
N ASP A 6 -20.77 -3.87 7.09
CA ASP A 6 -19.52 -3.33 7.60
C ASP A 6 -19.36 -1.85 7.25
N THR A 7 -19.63 -1.44 6.00
CA THR A 7 -19.58 -0.04 5.59
C THR A 7 -20.58 0.82 6.36
N GLN A 8 -21.79 0.34 6.61
CA GLN A 8 -22.81 1.05 7.35
C GLN A 8 -22.43 1.22 8.84
N VAL A 9 -22.05 0.13 9.50
CA VAL A 9 -21.73 0.13 10.93
C VAL A 9 -20.46 0.92 11.20
N PHE A 10 -19.37 0.60 10.50
CA PHE A 10 -18.08 1.25 10.74
C PHE A 10 -18.04 2.67 10.19
N GLY A 11 -18.70 2.95 9.08
CA GLY A 11 -18.86 4.32 8.56
C GLY A 11 -19.60 5.22 9.56
N ARG A 12 -20.70 4.73 10.16
CA ARG A 12 -21.40 5.46 11.23
C ARG A 12 -20.53 5.69 12.46
N ARG A 13 -19.80 4.66 12.92
CA ARG A 13 -18.89 4.77 14.08
C ARG A 13 -17.77 5.76 13.83
N ALA A 14 -17.15 5.71 12.64
CA ALA A 14 -16.12 6.64 12.22
C ALA A 14 -16.64 8.09 12.18
N GLY A 15 -17.80 8.32 11.60
CA GLY A 15 -18.44 9.64 11.55
C GLY A 15 -18.75 10.20 12.95
N ILE A 16 -19.28 9.38 13.87
CA ILE A 16 -19.52 9.79 15.25
C ILE A 16 -18.21 10.13 15.97
N SER A 17 -17.15 9.34 15.74
CA SER A 17 -15.83 9.59 16.33
C SER A 17 -15.21 10.87 15.78
N ALA A 18 -15.26 11.07 14.47
CA ALA A 18 -14.76 12.29 13.83
C ALA A 18 -15.51 13.55 14.31
N GLY A 19 -16.84 13.46 14.47
CA GLY A 19 -17.66 14.58 14.95
C GLY A 19 -17.40 14.97 16.42
N LYS A 20 -16.72 14.12 17.19
CA LYS A 20 -16.27 14.43 18.55
C LYS A 20 -14.87 15.07 18.60
N CYS A 21 -14.16 15.06 17.49
CA CYS A 21 -12.84 15.70 17.42
C CYS A 21 -13.02 17.21 17.37
N GLU A 22 -12.44 17.92 18.33
CA GLU A 22 -12.38 19.37 18.27
C GLU A 22 -11.43 19.82 17.14
N PRO A 23 -11.83 20.83 16.35
CA PRO A 23 -10.94 21.37 15.34
C PRO A 23 -9.71 21.95 16.02
N SER A 24 -8.55 21.36 15.78
CA SER A 24 -7.28 21.96 16.23
C SER A 24 -6.95 23.12 15.32
N ALA A 25 -7.15 24.34 15.79
CA ALA A 25 -6.72 25.56 15.12
C ALA A 25 -5.20 25.78 15.24
N LYS A 26 -4.42 24.73 15.06
CA LYS A 26 -2.95 24.87 15.03
C LYS A 26 -2.55 25.48 13.70
N SER A 27 -1.72 26.52 13.76
CA SER A 27 -1.05 27.05 12.58
C SER A 27 -0.25 25.93 11.92
N VAL A 28 -0.27 25.88 10.60
CA VAL A 28 0.57 24.94 9.86
C VAL A 28 2.03 25.30 10.11
N ASP A 29 2.83 24.31 10.49
CA ASP A 29 4.27 24.50 10.68
C ASP A 29 4.90 24.90 9.35
N ALA A 30 5.68 25.98 9.35
CA ALA A 30 6.38 26.48 8.17
C ALA A 30 7.34 25.42 7.57
N GLY A 31 7.92 24.56 8.41
CA GLY A 31 8.75 23.45 7.96
C GLY A 31 7.97 22.41 7.14
N ILE A 32 6.70 22.16 7.50
CA ILE A 32 5.83 21.26 6.71
C ILE A 32 5.52 21.86 5.34
N LEU A 33 5.23 23.17 5.28
CA LEU A 33 4.97 23.85 4.02
C LEU A 33 6.20 23.80 3.11
N SER A 34 7.39 24.15 3.62
CA SER A 34 8.63 24.08 2.85
C SER A 34 8.93 22.68 2.33
N ALA A 35 8.68 21.65 3.13
CA ALA A 35 8.86 20.25 2.69
C ALA A 35 7.90 19.87 1.55
N VAL A 36 6.66 20.34 1.59
CA VAL A 36 5.68 20.12 0.52
C VAL A 36 6.09 20.86 -0.76
N GLU A 37 6.52 22.10 -0.65
CA GLU A 37 6.99 22.92 -1.78
C GLU A 37 8.21 22.27 -2.44
N GLU A 38 9.18 21.82 -1.65
CA GLU A 38 10.36 21.11 -2.15
C GLU A 38 9.97 19.80 -2.86
N LYS A 39 9.04 19.03 -2.27
CA LYS A 39 8.52 17.82 -2.90
C LYS A 39 7.88 18.11 -4.26
N ILE A 40 7.04 19.14 -4.34
CA ILE A 40 6.42 19.56 -5.60
C ILE A 40 7.47 19.99 -6.63
N SER A 41 8.46 20.79 -6.22
CA SER A 41 9.54 21.23 -7.10
C SER A 41 10.32 20.04 -7.69
N ARG A 42 10.61 19.03 -6.89
CA ARG A 42 11.28 17.80 -7.36
C ARG A 42 10.47 17.04 -8.42
N LEU A 43 9.13 17.11 -8.38
CA LEU A 43 8.30 16.50 -9.42
C LEU A 43 8.47 17.15 -10.79
N TYR A 44 8.74 18.45 -10.85
CA TYR A 44 9.03 19.12 -12.12
C TYR A 44 10.43 18.78 -12.70
N GLU A 45 11.34 18.33 -11.84
CA GLU A 45 12.70 17.93 -12.21
C GLU A 45 12.84 16.43 -12.49
N GLY A 46 11.77 15.67 -12.38
CA GLY A 46 11.75 14.23 -12.63
C GLY A 46 12.00 13.90 -14.12
N ASP A 47 12.17 12.63 -14.39
CA ASP A 47 12.46 12.10 -15.73
C ASP A 47 11.41 11.11 -16.22
N THR A 48 10.62 10.51 -15.32
CA THR A 48 9.67 9.47 -15.65
C THR A 48 8.23 9.95 -15.53
N ALA A 49 7.47 9.86 -16.62
CA ALA A 49 6.06 10.26 -16.64
C ALA A 49 5.21 9.42 -15.67
N VAL A 50 4.38 10.09 -14.86
CA VAL A 50 3.46 9.47 -13.89
C VAL A 50 2.63 8.34 -14.52
N SER A 51 2.06 8.58 -15.70
CA SER A 51 1.24 7.60 -16.42
C SER A 51 2.00 6.33 -16.81
N SER A 52 3.30 6.46 -17.12
CA SER A 52 4.17 5.33 -17.44
C SER A 52 4.35 4.41 -16.23
N VAL A 53 4.66 4.99 -15.07
CA VAL A 53 4.82 4.24 -13.82
C VAL A 53 3.52 3.55 -13.43
N GLN A 54 2.38 4.25 -13.50
CA GLN A 54 1.07 3.66 -13.21
C GLN A 54 0.73 2.48 -14.12
N LYS A 55 1.00 2.61 -15.43
CA LYS A 55 0.74 1.53 -16.40
C LYS A 55 1.58 0.30 -16.10
N ARG A 56 2.86 0.49 -15.83
CA ARG A 56 3.80 -0.59 -15.49
C ARG A 56 3.41 -1.27 -14.18
N LEU A 57 3.07 -0.49 -13.14
CA LEU A 57 2.63 -1.01 -11.85
C LEU A 57 1.34 -1.83 -11.98
N LYS A 58 0.34 -1.31 -12.69
CA LYS A 58 -0.93 -2.04 -12.92
C LYS A 58 -0.71 -3.36 -13.63
N SER A 59 0.12 -3.38 -14.67
CA SER A 59 0.46 -4.60 -15.41
C SER A 59 1.20 -5.60 -14.53
N LEU A 60 2.17 -5.13 -13.74
CA LEU A 60 2.94 -5.95 -12.82
C LEU A 60 2.04 -6.61 -11.77
N MET A 61 1.19 -5.82 -11.12
CA MET A 61 0.28 -6.31 -10.08
C MET A 61 -0.73 -7.31 -10.64
N TRP A 62 -1.25 -7.06 -11.85
CA TRP A 62 -2.17 -7.98 -12.52
C TRP A 62 -1.53 -9.33 -12.82
N ASN A 63 -0.34 -9.31 -13.38
CA ASN A 63 0.33 -10.52 -13.87
C ASN A 63 0.96 -11.35 -12.75
N ASN A 64 1.54 -10.70 -11.75
CA ASN A 64 2.37 -11.37 -10.74
C ASN A 64 1.73 -11.42 -9.34
N VAL A 65 0.71 -10.60 -9.05
CA VAL A 65 0.13 -10.45 -7.71
C VAL A 65 -1.40 -10.63 -7.72
N GLY A 66 -1.93 -11.25 -8.76
CA GLY A 66 -3.35 -11.57 -8.90
C GLY A 66 -3.87 -12.52 -7.81
N ILE A 67 -4.98 -13.20 -8.08
CA ILE A 67 -5.59 -14.17 -7.13
C ILE A 67 -4.68 -15.39 -6.95
N TYR A 68 -4.14 -15.92 -8.04
CA TYR A 68 -3.20 -17.05 -8.04
C TYR A 68 -1.78 -16.52 -7.95
N ARG A 69 -1.06 -16.94 -6.93
CA ARG A 69 0.26 -16.42 -6.54
C ARG A 69 1.24 -17.55 -6.29
N ASN A 70 2.49 -17.30 -6.58
CA ASN A 70 3.60 -18.17 -6.19
C ASN A 70 4.80 -17.31 -5.75
N GLU A 71 5.75 -17.91 -5.05
CA GLU A 71 6.88 -17.19 -4.47
C GLU A 71 7.76 -16.52 -5.54
N LEU A 72 7.94 -17.18 -6.69
CA LEU A 72 8.79 -16.64 -7.77
C LEU A 72 8.19 -15.35 -8.34
N ASP A 73 6.92 -15.36 -8.70
CA ASP A 73 6.23 -14.19 -9.25
C ASP A 73 6.15 -13.04 -8.23
N LEU A 74 5.88 -13.37 -6.96
CA LEU A 74 5.87 -12.38 -5.89
C LEU A 74 7.24 -11.73 -5.69
N LYS A 75 8.34 -12.49 -5.73
CA LYS A 75 9.70 -11.95 -5.66
C LYS A 75 10.09 -11.12 -6.88
N VAL A 76 9.60 -11.48 -8.06
CA VAL A 76 9.74 -10.64 -9.25
C VAL A 76 9.02 -9.33 -9.04
N ALA A 77 7.76 -9.37 -8.59
CA ALA A 77 6.96 -8.19 -8.33
C ALA A 77 7.61 -7.28 -7.27
N GLU A 78 8.15 -7.84 -6.19
CA GLU A 78 8.84 -7.08 -5.15
C GLU A 78 10.02 -6.29 -5.71
N ARG A 79 10.86 -6.93 -6.53
CA ARG A 79 12.02 -6.26 -7.15
C ARG A 79 11.60 -5.16 -8.10
N GLU A 80 10.59 -5.41 -8.92
CA GLU A 80 10.13 -4.44 -9.90
C GLU A 80 9.43 -3.24 -9.22
N VAL A 81 8.64 -3.46 -8.15
CA VAL A 81 8.07 -2.34 -7.38
C VAL A 81 9.16 -1.49 -6.75
N ARG A 82 10.22 -2.10 -6.19
CA ARG A 82 11.36 -1.33 -5.66
C ARG A 82 12.06 -0.48 -6.74
N LYS A 83 12.18 -0.99 -7.97
CA LYS A 83 12.71 -0.19 -9.08
C LYS A 83 11.80 0.99 -9.40
N LEU A 84 10.49 0.74 -9.49
CA LEU A 84 9.51 1.79 -9.75
C LEU A 84 9.50 2.86 -8.65
N GLN A 85 9.71 2.49 -7.39
CA GLN A 85 9.84 3.41 -6.26
C GLN A 85 11.08 4.30 -6.33
N GLY A 86 12.13 3.83 -7.00
CA GLY A 86 13.36 4.59 -7.25
C GLY A 86 13.28 5.55 -8.45
N GLU A 87 12.22 5.48 -9.26
CA GLU A 87 12.06 6.35 -10.41
C GLU A 87 11.60 7.75 -9.98
N ARG A 88 12.19 8.77 -10.59
CA ARG A 88 11.85 10.17 -10.32
C ARG A 88 10.66 10.57 -11.15
N LEU A 89 9.48 10.60 -10.51
CA LEU A 89 8.23 11.00 -11.17
C LEU A 89 8.33 12.42 -11.73
N ARG A 90 7.88 12.60 -12.97
CA ARG A 90 7.84 13.89 -13.65
C ARG A 90 6.41 14.34 -13.87
N ILE A 91 6.15 15.61 -13.54
CA ILE A 91 4.94 16.34 -13.90
C ILE A 91 5.32 17.52 -14.81
N THR A 92 4.38 17.93 -15.64
CA THR A 92 4.52 19.07 -16.56
C THR A 92 3.56 20.20 -16.22
N SER A 93 2.57 19.93 -15.38
CA SER A 93 1.56 20.88 -14.96
C SER A 93 1.09 20.63 -13.52
N PRO A 94 0.55 21.65 -12.83
CA PRO A 94 0.01 21.49 -11.48
C PRO A 94 -1.12 20.47 -11.37
N GLN A 95 -1.87 20.24 -12.45
CA GLN A 95 -2.97 19.28 -12.50
C GLN A 95 -2.50 17.83 -12.33
N GLU A 96 -1.23 17.55 -12.60
CA GLU A 96 -0.63 16.23 -12.47
C GLU A 96 -0.13 15.92 -11.05
N ILE A 97 -0.07 16.91 -10.13
CA ILE A 97 0.41 16.72 -8.75
C ILE A 97 -0.38 15.63 -8.03
N ALA A 98 -1.71 15.67 -8.11
CA ALA A 98 -2.55 14.64 -7.50
C ALA A 98 -2.25 13.25 -8.06
N GLY A 99 -2.03 13.14 -9.38
CA GLY A 99 -1.65 11.90 -10.05
C GLY A 99 -0.32 11.35 -9.56
N ALA A 100 0.66 12.21 -9.33
CA ALA A 100 1.96 11.84 -8.78
C ALA A 100 1.83 11.30 -7.34
N CYS A 101 1.12 12.02 -6.47
CA CYS A 101 0.86 11.56 -5.10
C CYS A 101 0.10 10.23 -5.05
N ILE A 102 -0.91 10.07 -5.90
CA ILE A 102 -1.64 8.80 -6.03
C ILE A 102 -0.68 7.67 -6.45
N THR A 103 0.24 7.95 -7.37
CA THR A 103 1.20 6.94 -7.84
C THR A 103 2.15 6.50 -6.73
N GLU A 104 2.67 7.41 -5.94
CA GLU A 104 3.47 7.09 -4.74
C GLU A 104 2.69 6.20 -3.76
N ASN A 105 1.42 6.55 -3.49
CA ASN A 105 0.56 5.75 -2.62
C ASN A 105 0.27 4.37 -3.21
N MET A 106 0.07 4.26 -4.52
CA MET A 106 -0.09 2.98 -5.21
C MET A 106 1.16 2.10 -5.07
N LEU A 107 2.36 2.66 -5.24
CA LEU A 107 3.62 1.95 -5.07
C LEU A 107 3.81 1.46 -3.62
N CYS A 108 3.49 2.30 -2.64
CA CYS A 108 3.52 1.92 -1.23
C CYS A 108 2.54 0.77 -0.96
N THR A 109 1.29 0.89 -1.39
CA THR A 109 0.26 -0.14 -1.23
C THR A 109 0.66 -1.45 -1.91
N ALA A 110 1.20 -1.38 -3.13
CA ALA A 110 1.68 -2.56 -3.85
C ALA A 110 2.79 -3.28 -3.08
N SER A 111 3.74 -2.54 -2.53
CA SER A 111 4.81 -3.10 -1.68
C SER A 111 4.25 -3.83 -0.47
N LEU A 112 3.27 -3.24 0.24
CA LEU A 112 2.62 -3.86 1.39
C LEU A 112 1.85 -5.14 1.01
N VAL A 113 1.10 -5.11 -0.10
CA VAL A 113 0.36 -6.28 -0.61
C VAL A 113 1.31 -7.42 -0.96
N ILE A 114 2.42 -7.14 -1.64
CA ILE A 114 3.41 -8.14 -2.03
C ILE A 114 4.08 -8.74 -0.79
N SER A 115 4.53 -7.89 0.13
CA SER A 115 5.16 -8.33 1.37
C SER A 115 4.22 -9.20 2.22
N GLY A 116 2.95 -8.79 2.36
CA GLY A 116 1.94 -9.59 3.05
C GLY A 116 1.67 -10.93 2.36
N ALA A 117 1.66 -10.95 1.02
CA ALA A 117 1.47 -12.17 0.25
C ALA A 117 2.66 -13.14 0.33
N LEU A 118 3.88 -12.63 0.44
CA LEU A 118 5.09 -13.43 0.65
C LEU A 118 5.11 -14.07 2.04
N LEU A 119 4.74 -13.30 3.06
CA LEU A 119 4.66 -13.78 4.44
C LEU A 119 3.60 -14.85 4.62
N ARG A 120 2.44 -14.65 4.03
CA ARG A 120 1.33 -15.60 4.17
C ARG A 120 1.58 -16.85 3.33
N ARG A 121 2.14 -17.87 3.96
CA ARG A 121 2.48 -19.15 3.34
C ARG A 121 1.32 -20.16 3.42
N GLU A 122 0.13 -19.72 3.06
CA GLU A 122 -1.10 -20.53 2.99
C GLU A 122 -2.01 -20.02 1.88
N SER A 123 -3.04 -20.79 1.53
CA SER A 123 -4.15 -20.31 0.70
C SER A 123 -5.37 -20.04 1.57
N ARG A 124 -5.91 -18.79 1.51
CA ARG A 124 -7.09 -18.40 2.30
C ARG A 124 -7.84 -17.24 1.61
N GLY A 125 -9.14 -17.38 1.46
CA GLY A 125 -9.98 -16.40 0.78
C GLY A 125 -9.51 -16.17 -0.66
N ALA A 126 -9.31 -14.92 -1.04
CA ALA A 126 -8.80 -14.54 -2.36
C ALA A 126 -7.26 -14.67 -2.52
N HIS A 127 -6.55 -15.06 -1.46
CA HIS A 127 -5.13 -15.33 -1.52
C HIS A 127 -4.89 -16.81 -1.80
N THR A 128 -4.57 -17.18 -3.03
CA THR A 128 -4.33 -18.56 -3.44
C THR A 128 -2.85 -18.74 -3.80
N ARG A 129 -2.14 -19.54 -2.98
CA ARG A 129 -0.74 -19.93 -3.21
C ARG A 129 -0.70 -21.23 -4.00
N THR A 130 -0.26 -21.16 -5.25
CA THR A 130 -0.16 -22.35 -6.13
C THR A 130 1.04 -23.23 -5.80
N ASP A 131 2.02 -22.70 -5.13
CA ASP A 131 3.26 -23.34 -4.70
C ASP A 131 3.19 -23.93 -3.28
N ILE A 132 2.12 -23.68 -2.53
CA ILE A 132 1.92 -24.16 -1.16
C ILE A 132 0.59 -24.88 -1.06
N LYS A 133 0.63 -26.16 -0.67
CA LYS A 133 -0.57 -26.99 -0.54
C LYS A 133 -1.22 -26.93 0.84
N GLN A 134 -0.49 -26.49 1.85
CA GLN A 134 -0.98 -26.45 3.23
C GLN A 134 -1.88 -25.26 3.47
N LYS A 135 -2.95 -25.48 4.24
CA LYS A 135 -3.72 -24.41 4.89
C LYS A 135 -3.29 -24.36 6.34
N TRP A 136 -3.14 -23.17 6.90
CA TRP A 136 -2.99 -23.04 8.33
C TRP A 136 -4.30 -23.44 9.01
N GLU A 137 -4.26 -24.46 9.83
CA GLU A 137 -5.42 -24.88 10.61
C GLU A 137 -5.50 -24.05 11.90
N ALA A 138 -6.74 -23.70 12.31
CA ALA A 138 -6.99 -22.90 13.49
C ALA A 138 -6.43 -23.53 14.78
N SER A 139 -6.26 -24.85 14.80
CA SER A 139 -5.74 -25.60 15.96
C SER A 139 -4.21 -25.64 16.04
N SER A 140 -3.50 -25.37 14.96
CA SER A 140 -2.04 -25.44 14.89
C SER A 140 -1.36 -24.07 14.86
N SER A 141 -2.15 -22.98 14.89
CA SER A 141 -1.78 -21.56 14.95
C SER A 141 -0.29 -21.21 14.76
N PRO A 142 0.11 -19.99 14.50
CA PRO A 142 -0.59 -18.78 14.90
C PRO A 142 -1.62 -18.38 13.86
N PHE A 143 -2.82 -18.05 14.31
CA PHE A 143 -3.80 -17.34 13.52
C PHE A 143 -3.18 -15.97 13.20
N GLY A 144 -2.28 -15.96 12.21
CA GLY A 144 -1.49 -14.79 11.95
C GLY A 144 -2.32 -13.76 11.19
N HIS A 145 -2.66 -12.68 11.85
CA HIS A 145 -2.91 -11.44 11.14
C HIS A 145 -1.55 -10.86 10.78
N THR A 146 -1.37 -10.53 9.52
CA THR A 146 -0.19 -9.79 9.08
C THR A 146 -0.45 -8.31 9.35
N TRP A 147 0.30 -7.73 10.28
CA TRP A 147 0.25 -6.32 10.60
C TRP A 147 1.45 -5.60 10.01
N PHE A 148 1.24 -4.40 9.52
CA PHE A 148 2.30 -3.49 9.12
C PHE A 148 2.33 -2.34 10.10
N VAL A 149 3.42 -2.22 10.86
CA VAL A 149 3.66 -1.08 11.75
C VAL A 149 4.70 -0.21 11.09
N GLY A 150 4.31 1.02 10.69
CA GLY A 150 5.22 2.00 10.13
C GLY A 150 5.92 2.76 11.24
N GLU A 151 7.22 2.59 11.40
CA GLU A 151 8.08 3.50 12.13
C GLU A 151 9.02 4.24 11.16
N LYS A 152 9.48 5.42 11.54
CA LYS A 152 10.15 6.51 10.80
C LYS A 152 11.01 6.17 9.57
N ALA A 153 11.44 4.96 9.35
CA ALA A 153 12.27 4.56 8.21
C ALA A 153 12.08 3.12 7.75
N GLY A 154 11.11 2.38 8.27
CA GLY A 154 10.88 0.97 7.94
C GLY A 154 9.45 0.54 8.21
N ILE A 155 9.04 -0.51 7.55
CA ILE A 155 7.80 -1.21 7.84
C ILE A 155 8.19 -2.49 8.57
N ASP A 156 7.84 -2.55 9.85
CA ASP A 156 7.99 -3.79 10.63
C ASP A 156 6.75 -4.65 10.43
N ILE A 157 6.98 -5.91 10.12
CA ILE A 157 5.93 -6.89 9.95
C ILE A 157 5.87 -7.70 11.23
N VAL A 158 4.76 -7.58 11.96
CA VAL A 158 4.53 -8.32 13.19
C VAL A 158 3.53 -9.42 12.94
N GLU A 159 3.92 -10.67 13.17
CA GLU A 159 2.95 -11.77 13.28
C GLU A 159 2.29 -11.69 14.65
N ALA A 160 0.99 -11.36 14.66
CA ALA A 160 0.22 -11.43 15.90
C ALA A 160 -0.25 -12.87 16.12
N ASN A 161 0.26 -13.50 17.16
CA ASN A 161 -0.32 -14.71 17.71
C ASN A 161 -1.56 -14.30 18.52
N LEU A 162 -2.75 -14.71 18.07
CA LEU A 162 -3.99 -14.60 18.81
C LEU A 162 -4.22 -15.85 19.66
#